data_d3098bda968a39d7c0fd0d5052c833c7
#
_entry.id   d3098bda968a39d7c0fd0d5052c833c7
#
_cell.length_a   1.000
_cell.length_b   1.000
_cell.length_c   1.000
_cell.angle_alpha   90.00
_cell.angle_beta   90.00
_cell.angle_gamma   90.00
#
_symmetry.space_group_name_H-M   'P 1'
#
loop_
_entity.id
_entity.type
_entity.pdbx_description
1 polymer ?
#
loop_
_entity_poly.entity_id
_entity_poly.type
_entity_poly.pdbx_seq_one_letter_code
_entity_poly.pdbx_strand_id
1 'polypeptide(L)'
;EAEDARRTRELVEQEGRRCLTLAGDITDEGFCARAIDQLTGQLGRLDVLVNNAAVQFPVDNFADIDLAAVRRTFDTNILSMFALTKAALPRMARGSTIINTASVTAYRGSKTLVDYASTKSAIVGFTRSLALNLADRGIRVNAVAPGPVWTPLIPSSFDADKVRTFGSDVPMGRAGEPEEIAPCYVFLASNDSSYMTGQVLHPNGGEIVNA
;
A
#
# COMPACT_ATOMS: atom_id res chain seq x y z
N GLU A 1 0.65 -17.57 3.40
CA GLU A 1 0.05 -16.74 2.30
C GLU A 1 -1.17 -17.39 1.65
N ALA A 2 -1.12 -18.67 1.23
CA ALA A 2 -2.27 -19.32 0.59
C ALA A 2 -3.45 -19.47 1.56
N GLU A 3 -3.19 -19.77 2.84
CA GLU A 3 -4.20 -19.88 3.89
C GLU A 3 -4.83 -18.50 4.19
N ASP A 4 -4.01 -17.44 4.27
CA ASP A 4 -4.51 -16.08 4.52
C ASP A 4 -5.39 -15.59 3.35
N ALA A 5 -4.98 -15.89 2.11
CA ALA A 5 -5.79 -15.57 0.93
C ALA A 5 -7.12 -16.33 0.92
N ARG A 6 -7.12 -17.61 1.34
CA ARG A 6 -8.34 -18.41 1.50
C ARG A 6 -9.25 -17.79 2.57
N ARG A 7 -8.68 -17.44 3.73
CA ARG A 7 -9.44 -16.81 4.82
C ARG A 7 -10.05 -15.47 4.39
N THR A 8 -9.28 -14.64 3.69
CA THR A 8 -9.76 -13.36 3.15
C THR A 8 -10.93 -13.59 2.20
N ARG A 9 -10.82 -14.57 1.30
CA ARG A 9 -11.91 -14.92 0.37
C ARG A 9 -13.16 -15.32 1.12
N GLU A 10 -13.04 -16.19 2.13
CA GLU A 10 -14.18 -16.65 2.94
C GLU A 10 -14.90 -15.48 3.63
N LEU A 11 -14.13 -14.54 4.20
CA LEU A 11 -14.70 -13.35 4.84
C LEU A 11 -15.48 -12.48 3.84
N VAL A 12 -14.94 -12.24 2.65
CA VAL A 12 -15.60 -11.47 1.59
C VAL A 12 -16.88 -12.18 1.11
N GLU A 13 -16.82 -13.51 0.95
CA GLU A 13 -17.97 -14.30 0.52
C GLU A 13 -19.07 -14.37 1.58
N GLN A 14 -18.73 -14.36 2.87
CA GLN A 14 -19.69 -14.25 3.98
C GLN A 14 -20.49 -12.94 3.94
N GLU A 15 -19.88 -11.85 3.44
CA GLU A 15 -20.55 -10.57 3.20
C GLU A 15 -21.38 -10.56 1.89
N GLY A 16 -21.58 -11.71 1.26
CA GLY A 16 -22.35 -11.85 0.02
C GLY A 16 -21.65 -11.22 -1.21
N ARG A 17 -20.33 -11.08 -1.18
CA ARG A 17 -19.54 -10.52 -2.28
C ARG A 17 -18.66 -11.59 -2.94
N ARG A 18 -18.35 -11.39 -4.22
CA ARG A 18 -17.41 -12.26 -4.93
C ARG A 18 -15.96 -11.87 -4.61
N CYS A 19 -15.11 -12.86 -4.41
CA CYS A 19 -13.67 -12.66 -4.24
C CYS A 19 -12.91 -13.51 -5.26
N LEU A 20 -11.97 -12.90 -5.95
CA LEU A 20 -11.04 -13.56 -6.86
C LEU A 20 -9.63 -13.48 -6.28
N THR A 21 -9.03 -14.63 -5.98
CA THR A 21 -7.64 -14.71 -5.54
C THR A 21 -6.73 -15.09 -6.70
N LEU A 22 -5.71 -14.27 -6.97
CA LEU A 22 -4.74 -14.47 -8.05
C LEU A 22 -3.34 -14.54 -7.45
N ALA A 23 -2.77 -15.73 -7.43
CA ALA A 23 -1.40 -15.95 -6.97
C ALA A 23 -0.40 -15.60 -8.06
N GLY A 24 0.62 -14.78 -7.73
CA GLY A 24 1.68 -14.41 -8.66
C GLY A 24 2.59 -13.33 -8.11
N ASP A 25 3.60 -12.98 -8.88
CA ASP A 25 4.57 -11.95 -8.54
C ASP A 25 4.18 -10.63 -9.23
N ILE A 26 3.91 -9.61 -8.42
CA ILE A 26 3.54 -8.26 -8.92
C ILE A 26 4.72 -7.51 -9.55
N THR A 27 5.96 -7.99 -9.41
CA THR A 27 7.12 -7.44 -10.12
C THR A 27 7.17 -7.92 -11.58
N ASP A 28 6.40 -8.96 -11.95
CA ASP A 28 6.18 -9.38 -13.34
C ASP A 28 5.07 -8.52 -13.99
N GLU A 29 5.46 -7.64 -14.90
CA GLU A 29 4.49 -6.81 -15.66
C GLU A 29 3.46 -7.66 -16.42
N GLY A 30 3.87 -8.82 -16.93
CA GLY A 30 2.99 -9.76 -17.63
C GLY A 30 1.93 -10.34 -16.69
N PHE A 31 2.31 -10.69 -15.45
CA PHE A 31 1.36 -11.10 -14.42
C PHE A 31 0.38 -9.96 -14.09
N CYS A 32 0.87 -8.74 -13.88
CA CYS A 32 0.01 -7.58 -13.60
C CYS A 32 -1.06 -7.39 -14.69
N ALA A 33 -0.68 -7.46 -15.96
CA ALA A 33 -1.61 -7.33 -17.08
C ALA A 33 -2.66 -8.47 -17.09
N ARG A 34 -2.22 -9.72 -16.96
CA ARG A 34 -3.12 -10.89 -16.92
C ARG A 34 -4.08 -10.84 -15.73
N ALA A 35 -3.60 -10.39 -14.56
CA ALA A 35 -4.41 -10.28 -13.35
C ALA A 35 -5.55 -9.26 -13.54
N ILE A 36 -5.27 -8.09 -14.11
CA ILE A 36 -6.29 -7.08 -14.41
C ILE A 36 -7.30 -7.59 -15.46
N ASP A 37 -6.82 -8.23 -16.52
CA ASP A 37 -7.70 -8.79 -17.56
C ASP A 37 -8.61 -9.89 -17.00
N GLN A 38 -8.07 -10.80 -16.17
CA GLN A 38 -8.84 -11.85 -15.52
C GLN A 38 -9.87 -11.28 -14.56
N LEU A 39 -9.48 -10.29 -13.74
CA LEU A 39 -10.37 -9.60 -12.80
C LEU A 39 -11.53 -8.95 -13.56
N THR A 40 -11.24 -8.16 -14.58
CA THR A 40 -12.29 -7.44 -15.33
C THR A 40 -13.15 -8.37 -16.16
N GLY A 41 -12.60 -9.47 -16.69
CA GLY A 41 -13.35 -10.52 -17.39
C GLY A 41 -14.34 -11.25 -16.49
N GLN A 42 -14.00 -11.47 -15.21
CA GLN A 42 -14.86 -12.19 -14.27
C GLN A 42 -15.80 -11.26 -13.48
N LEU A 43 -15.32 -10.08 -13.06
CA LEU A 43 -16.09 -9.16 -12.21
C LEU A 43 -16.73 -8.00 -12.98
N GLY A 44 -16.31 -7.76 -14.24
CA GLY A 44 -16.94 -6.84 -15.18
C GLY A 44 -16.41 -5.41 -15.15
N ARG A 45 -15.86 -4.93 -14.03
CA ARG A 45 -15.37 -3.55 -13.87
C ARG A 45 -14.26 -3.45 -12.83
N LEU A 46 -13.51 -2.34 -12.87
CA LEU A 46 -12.51 -1.99 -11.86
C LEU A 46 -12.72 -0.53 -11.43
N ASP A 47 -13.19 -0.34 -10.20
CA ASP A 47 -13.51 0.98 -9.65
C ASP A 47 -12.46 1.48 -8.66
N VAL A 48 -11.83 0.55 -7.94
CA VAL A 48 -10.86 0.85 -6.90
C VAL A 48 -9.63 -0.01 -7.11
N LEU A 49 -8.46 0.62 -7.24
CA LEU A 49 -7.17 -0.04 -7.21
C LEU A 49 -6.47 0.32 -5.89
N VAL A 50 -6.13 -0.67 -5.08
CA VAL A 50 -5.31 -0.49 -3.87
C VAL A 50 -3.93 -1.09 -4.10
N ASN A 51 -2.91 -0.25 -4.19
CA ASN A 51 -1.51 -0.66 -4.24
C ASN A 51 -0.97 -0.74 -2.82
N ASN A 52 -0.96 -1.94 -2.24
CA ASN A 52 -0.62 -2.14 -0.82
C ASN A 52 0.59 -3.05 -0.59
N ALA A 53 0.87 -4.00 -1.48
CA ALA A 53 1.96 -4.96 -1.30
C ALA A 53 3.31 -4.27 -1.12
N ALA A 54 4.10 -4.74 -0.15
CA ALA A 54 5.41 -4.20 0.14
C ALA A 54 6.30 -5.23 0.83
N VAL A 55 7.62 -5.01 0.73
CA VAL A 55 8.67 -5.71 1.47
C VAL A 55 9.56 -4.71 2.18
N GLN A 56 10.25 -5.15 3.24
CA GLN A 56 11.26 -4.36 3.96
C GLN A 56 12.37 -5.28 4.49
N PHE A 57 13.60 -4.78 4.47
CA PHE A 57 14.78 -5.50 4.94
C PHE A 57 15.60 -4.56 5.84
N PRO A 58 15.48 -4.67 7.18
CA PRO A 58 16.22 -3.81 8.10
C PRO A 58 17.73 -4.03 8.02
N VAL A 59 18.50 -2.94 8.02
CA VAL A 59 19.97 -2.96 8.04
C VAL A 59 20.45 -1.92 9.05
N ASP A 60 21.22 -2.35 10.05
CA ASP A 60 21.66 -1.45 11.14
C ASP A 60 22.72 -0.44 10.69
N ASN A 61 23.65 -0.88 9.83
CA ASN A 61 24.70 -0.02 9.29
C ASN A 61 24.53 0.11 7.76
N PHE A 62 24.38 1.32 7.27
CA PHE A 62 24.18 1.60 5.85
C PHE A 62 25.32 1.03 4.96
N ALA A 63 26.56 0.95 5.48
CA ALA A 63 27.67 0.38 4.73
C ALA A 63 27.49 -1.10 4.38
N ASP A 64 26.63 -1.82 5.13
CA ASP A 64 26.36 -3.25 4.94
C ASP A 64 25.11 -3.49 4.05
N ILE A 65 24.55 -2.45 3.45
CA ILE A 65 23.33 -2.56 2.64
C ILE A 65 23.57 -3.43 1.39
N ASP A 66 22.74 -4.44 1.19
CA ASP A 66 22.76 -5.25 -0.04
C ASP A 66 21.97 -4.54 -1.15
N LEU A 67 22.67 -4.12 -2.21
CA LEU A 67 22.03 -3.49 -3.37
C LEU A 67 21.05 -4.41 -4.12
N ALA A 68 21.17 -5.73 -3.99
CA ALA A 68 20.19 -6.66 -4.54
C ALA A 68 18.89 -6.61 -3.73
N ALA A 69 18.98 -6.49 -2.40
CA ALA A 69 17.81 -6.25 -1.54
C ALA A 69 17.17 -4.89 -1.83
N VAL A 70 17.96 -3.83 -2.01
CA VAL A 70 17.45 -2.50 -2.42
C VAL A 70 16.65 -2.59 -3.71
N ARG A 71 17.18 -3.26 -4.76
CA ARG A 71 16.44 -3.45 -6.00
C ARG A 71 15.11 -4.15 -5.78
N ARG A 72 15.09 -5.27 -5.03
CA ARG A 72 13.85 -5.98 -4.69
C ARG A 72 12.85 -5.08 -3.96
N THR A 73 13.33 -4.24 -3.03
CA THR A 73 12.46 -3.28 -2.33
C THR A 73 11.84 -2.29 -3.30
N PHE A 74 12.63 -1.75 -4.25
CA PHE A 74 12.10 -0.82 -5.26
C PHE A 74 11.17 -1.51 -6.26
N ASP A 75 11.53 -2.68 -6.76
CA ASP A 75 10.72 -3.46 -7.69
C ASP A 75 9.34 -3.77 -7.09
N THR A 76 9.32 -4.26 -5.84
CA THR A 76 8.07 -4.62 -5.17
C THR A 76 7.27 -3.40 -4.71
N ASN A 77 7.90 -2.42 -4.07
CA ASN A 77 7.18 -1.36 -3.36
C ASN A 77 6.75 -0.20 -4.26
N ILE A 78 7.44 0.01 -5.39
CA ILE A 78 7.14 1.16 -6.26
C ILE A 78 7.02 0.80 -7.74
N LEU A 79 7.92 0.01 -8.35
CA LEU A 79 7.82 -0.31 -9.78
C LEU A 79 6.59 -1.16 -10.08
N SER A 80 6.21 -2.08 -9.21
CA SER A 80 4.97 -2.84 -9.30
C SER A 80 3.72 -1.95 -9.35
N MET A 81 3.72 -0.82 -8.62
CA MET A 81 2.60 0.13 -8.66
C MET A 81 2.47 0.80 -10.03
N PHE A 82 3.58 1.10 -10.70
CA PHE A 82 3.55 1.58 -12.09
C PHE A 82 2.98 0.51 -13.02
N ALA A 83 3.41 -0.74 -12.89
CA ALA A 83 2.94 -1.85 -13.72
C ALA A 83 1.44 -2.12 -13.55
N LEU A 84 0.98 -2.28 -12.29
CA LEU A 84 -0.44 -2.50 -11.98
C LEU A 84 -1.31 -1.31 -12.40
N THR A 85 -0.88 -0.09 -12.10
CA THR A 85 -1.63 1.11 -12.48
C THR A 85 -1.73 1.25 -14.00
N LYS A 86 -0.63 1.04 -14.73
CA LYS A 86 -0.60 1.05 -16.20
C LYS A 86 -1.59 0.03 -16.79
N ALA A 87 -1.63 -1.19 -16.22
CA ALA A 87 -2.55 -2.23 -16.65
C ALA A 87 -4.02 -1.90 -16.30
N ALA A 88 -4.26 -1.31 -15.13
CA ALA A 88 -5.59 -0.97 -14.62
C ALA A 88 -6.25 0.21 -15.34
N LEU A 89 -5.49 1.25 -15.69
CA LEU A 89 -6.00 2.52 -16.20
C LEU A 89 -6.93 2.40 -17.42
N PRO A 90 -6.72 1.49 -18.41
CA PRO A 90 -7.65 1.29 -19.52
C PRO A 90 -9.01 0.72 -19.10
N ARG A 91 -9.09 0.10 -17.91
CA ARG A 91 -10.29 -0.53 -17.36
C ARG A 91 -11.00 0.33 -16.32
N MET A 92 -10.42 1.50 -15.95
CA MET A 92 -10.96 2.41 -14.95
C MET A 92 -11.72 3.56 -15.62
N ALA A 93 -12.99 3.74 -15.22
CA ALA A 93 -13.86 4.79 -15.69
C ALA A 93 -13.78 6.06 -14.82
N ARG A 94 -14.43 7.14 -15.25
CA ARG A 94 -14.65 8.33 -14.43
C ARG A 94 -15.34 7.94 -13.12
N GLY A 95 -14.86 8.50 -12.01
CA GLY A 95 -15.31 8.19 -10.65
C GLY A 95 -14.52 7.05 -9.98
N SER A 96 -13.63 6.37 -10.70
CA SER A 96 -12.72 5.38 -10.10
C SER A 96 -11.67 6.05 -9.20
N THR A 97 -11.06 5.26 -8.32
CA THR A 97 -10.01 5.75 -7.42
C THR A 97 -8.83 4.79 -7.30
N ILE A 98 -7.63 5.35 -7.14
CA ILE A 98 -6.40 4.63 -6.85
C ILE A 98 -5.95 5.03 -5.45
N ILE A 99 -5.61 4.05 -4.60
CA ILE A 99 -5.19 4.27 -3.23
C ILE A 99 -3.84 3.58 -3.03
N ASN A 100 -2.81 4.34 -2.70
CA ASN A 100 -1.46 3.84 -2.53
C ASN A 100 -1.10 3.75 -1.03
N THR A 101 -0.41 2.69 -0.62
CA THR A 101 0.06 2.54 0.75
C THR A 101 1.48 3.08 0.88
N ALA A 102 1.60 4.30 1.40
CA ALA A 102 2.85 4.92 1.81
C ALA A 102 3.26 4.44 3.23
N SER A 103 3.89 5.27 4.02
CA SER A 103 4.23 5.06 5.44
C SER A 103 4.63 6.40 6.06
N VAL A 104 4.54 6.53 7.38
CA VAL A 104 5.14 7.65 8.12
C VAL A 104 6.64 7.77 7.87
N THR A 105 7.33 6.67 7.56
CA THR A 105 8.77 6.69 7.21
C THR A 105 9.06 7.49 5.94
N ALA A 106 8.07 7.73 5.08
CA ALA A 106 8.20 8.63 3.93
C ALA A 106 8.49 10.09 4.34
N TYR A 107 8.12 10.46 5.54
CA TYR A 107 8.21 11.83 6.08
C TYR A 107 9.32 11.97 7.11
N ARG A 108 9.41 11.03 8.06
CA ARG A 108 10.41 11.09 9.14
C ARG A 108 11.71 10.34 8.83
N GLY A 109 11.75 9.53 7.77
CA GLY A 109 12.83 8.59 7.50
C GLY A 109 12.80 7.38 8.44
N SER A 110 13.84 6.54 8.33
CA SER A 110 14.07 5.40 9.21
C SER A 110 15.56 5.11 9.30
N LYS A 111 16.08 4.89 10.53
CA LYS A 111 17.49 4.57 10.75
C LYS A 111 17.90 3.25 10.12
N THR A 112 17.03 2.25 10.14
CA THR A 112 17.35 0.86 9.72
C THR A 112 16.63 0.41 8.44
N LEU A 113 15.68 1.21 7.92
CA LEU A 113 14.88 0.90 6.73
C LEU A 113 15.07 1.99 5.67
N VAL A 114 16.32 2.24 5.26
CA VAL A 114 16.65 3.38 4.38
C VAL A 114 16.03 3.20 2.98
N ASP A 115 16.15 2.02 2.40
CA ASP A 115 15.59 1.67 1.10
C ASP A 115 14.04 1.68 1.14
N TYR A 116 13.44 1.07 2.16
CA TYR A 116 11.99 1.08 2.36
C TYR A 116 11.45 2.51 2.49
N ALA A 117 12.05 3.34 3.37
CA ALA A 117 11.64 4.73 3.53
C ALA A 117 11.75 5.52 2.21
N SER A 118 12.80 5.25 1.43
CA SER A 118 12.99 5.84 0.10
C SER A 118 11.86 5.46 -0.86
N THR A 119 11.46 4.16 -0.90
CA THR A 119 10.32 3.73 -1.72
C THR A 119 9.01 4.36 -1.25
N LYS A 120 8.80 4.48 0.07
CA LYS A 120 7.58 5.09 0.61
C LYS A 120 7.49 6.60 0.33
N SER A 121 8.63 7.28 0.28
CA SER A 121 8.71 8.68 -0.19
C SER A 121 8.41 8.79 -1.70
N ALA A 122 8.93 7.86 -2.51
CA ALA A 122 8.62 7.79 -3.95
C ALA A 122 7.11 7.58 -4.21
N ILE A 123 6.42 6.79 -3.37
CA ILE A 123 4.96 6.58 -3.46
C ILE A 123 4.19 7.89 -3.25
N VAL A 124 4.63 8.77 -2.36
CA VAL A 124 4.01 10.08 -2.16
C VAL A 124 4.15 10.93 -3.42
N GLY A 125 5.34 10.99 -4.01
CA GLY A 125 5.59 11.67 -5.30
C GLY A 125 4.76 11.08 -6.44
N PHE A 126 4.70 9.74 -6.54
CA PHE A 126 3.87 9.02 -7.50
C PHE A 126 2.39 9.39 -7.36
N THR A 127 1.86 9.35 -6.12
CA THR A 127 0.47 9.69 -5.82
C THR A 127 0.11 11.09 -6.28
N ARG A 128 0.92 12.09 -5.92
CA ARG A 128 0.71 13.50 -6.27
C ARG A 128 0.76 13.72 -7.78
N SER A 129 1.77 13.18 -8.45
CA SER A 129 1.95 13.33 -9.90
C SER A 129 0.84 12.62 -10.69
N LEU A 130 0.47 11.41 -10.29
CA LEU A 130 -0.59 10.66 -10.95
C LEU A 130 -1.97 11.31 -10.72
N ALA A 131 -2.21 11.90 -9.55
CA ALA A 131 -3.43 12.66 -9.27
C ALA A 131 -3.61 13.83 -10.25
N LEU A 132 -2.56 14.59 -10.51
CA LEU A 132 -2.57 15.67 -11.50
C LEU A 132 -2.80 15.14 -12.92
N ASN A 133 -2.15 14.04 -13.28
CA ASN A 133 -2.24 13.42 -14.61
C ASN A 133 -3.65 12.88 -14.91
N LEU A 134 -4.36 12.37 -13.89
CA LEU A 134 -5.66 11.72 -14.06
C LEU A 134 -6.87 12.61 -13.71
N ALA A 135 -6.64 13.85 -13.29
CA ALA A 135 -7.72 14.77 -12.87
C ALA A 135 -8.78 14.97 -13.96
N ASP A 136 -8.38 15.22 -15.20
CA ASP A 136 -9.30 15.41 -16.34
C ASP A 136 -10.10 14.14 -16.67
N ARG A 137 -9.54 12.97 -16.36
CA ARG A 137 -10.27 11.70 -16.48
C ARG A 137 -11.28 11.50 -15.35
N GLY A 138 -11.26 12.33 -14.30
CA GLY A 138 -12.09 12.20 -13.12
C GLY A 138 -11.77 10.94 -12.30
N ILE A 139 -10.50 10.50 -12.31
CA ILE A 139 -9.98 9.42 -11.48
C ILE A 139 -9.21 10.05 -10.33
N ARG A 140 -9.57 9.74 -9.09
CA ARG A 140 -8.87 10.25 -7.90
C ARG A 140 -7.70 9.34 -7.53
N VAL A 141 -6.61 9.92 -7.05
CA VAL A 141 -5.43 9.18 -6.60
C VAL A 141 -5.01 9.73 -5.25
N ASN A 142 -5.06 8.92 -4.21
CA ASN A 142 -4.68 9.31 -2.85
C ASN A 142 -3.80 8.23 -2.22
N ALA A 143 -3.27 8.51 -1.04
CA ALA A 143 -2.48 7.55 -0.28
C ALA A 143 -2.91 7.47 1.18
N VAL A 144 -2.55 6.37 1.82
CA VAL A 144 -2.57 6.20 3.27
C VAL A 144 -1.12 5.99 3.70
N ALA A 145 -0.68 6.69 4.73
CA ALA A 145 0.64 6.58 5.34
C ALA A 145 0.50 6.15 6.81
N PRO A 146 0.35 4.85 7.08
CA PRO A 146 0.21 4.35 8.44
C PRO A 146 1.48 4.59 9.27
N GLY A 147 1.30 4.72 10.58
CA GLY A 147 2.34 4.56 11.59
C GLY A 147 2.67 3.09 11.85
N PRO A 148 3.11 2.73 13.06
CA PRO A 148 3.31 1.35 13.44
C PRO A 148 1.96 0.61 13.48
N VAL A 149 1.82 -0.46 12.69
CA VAL A 149 0.62 -1.30 12.62
C VAL A 149 1.00 -2.75 12.82
N TRP A 150 0.25 -3.46 13.64
CA TRP A 150 0.49 -4.85 13.95
C TRP A 150 0.08 -5.74 12.77
N THR A 151 1.05 -6.18 11.99
CA THR A 151 0.87 -7.01 10.80
C THR A 151 1.93 -8.11 10.74
N PRO A 152 1.74 -9.18 9.96
CA PRO A 152 2.75 -10.23 9.77
C PRO A 152 4.12 -9.72 9.25
N LEU A 153 4.16 -8.54 8.64
CA LEU A 153 5.42 -7.91 8.20
C LEU A 153 6.35 -7.59 9.39
N ILE A 154 5.80 -7.31 10.57
CA ILE A 154 6.59 -6.89 11.73
C ILE A 154 7.41 -8.07 12.30
N PRO A 155 6.82 -9.21 12.71
CA PRO A 155 7.60 -10.33 13.21
C PRO A 155 8.47 -11.00 12.15
N SER A 156 8.19 -10.80 10.85
CA SER A 156 9.06 -11.30 9.77
C SER A 156 10.28 -10.41 9.51
N SER A 157 10.28 -9.17 10.00
CA SER A 157 11.33 -8.18 9.74
C SER A 157 12.21 -7.87 10.95
N PHE A 158 11.71 -8.06 12.18
CA PHE A 158 12.36 -7.62 13.40
C PHE A 158 12.55 -8.77 14.39
N ASP A 159 13.54 -8.63 15.29
CA ASP A 159 13.76 -9.54 16.40
C ASP A 159 12.66 -9.43 17.48
N ALA A 160 12.65 -10.40 18.42
CA ALA A 160 11.62 -10.52 19.44
C ALA A 160 11.58 -9.31 20.40
N ASP A 161 12.72 -8.65 20.66
CA ASP A 161 12.79 -7.51 21.58
C ASP A 161 12.14 -6.28 20.93
N LYS A 162 12.42 -6.05 19.65
CA LYS A 162 11.83 -4.95 18.88
C LYS A 162 10.34 -5.18 18.61
N VAL A 163 9.94 -6.42 18.37
CA VAL A 163 8.52 -6.81 18.23
C VAL A 163 7.76 -6.51 19.53
N ARG A 164 8.31 -6.81 20.70
CA ARG A 164 7.65 -6.59 22.01
C ARG A 164 7.37 -5.13 22.32
N THR A 165 8.22 -4.21 21.84
CA THR A 165 8.09 -2.76 22.06
C THR A 165 7.54 -2.00 20.87
N PHE A 166 7.10 -2.73 19.81
CA PHE A 166 6.68 -2.10 18.57
C PHE A 166 5.49 -1.18 18.78
N GLY A 167 5.64 0.08 18.37
CA GLY A 167 4.60 1.11 18.48
C GLY A 167 4.52 1.79 19.87
N SER A 168 5.36 1.43 20.84
CA SER A 168 5.34 2.10 22.16
C SER A 168 5.87 3.54 22.12
N ASP A 169 6.52 3.95 21.06
CA ASP A 169 7.15 5.26 20.86
C ASP A 169 6.23 6.32 20.23
N VAL A 170 5.03 5.92 19.75
CA VAL A 170 4.05 6.91 19.27
C VAL A 170 3.23 7.51 20.41
N PRO A 171 2.63 8.71 20.26
CA PRO A 171 1.85 9.37 21.32
C PRO A 171 0.74 8.51 21.94
N MET A 172 0.08 7.63 21.15
CA MET A 172 -0.92 6.70 21.69
C MET A 172 -0.32 5.51 22.44
N GLY A 173 1.01 5.34 22.45
CA GLY A 173 1.76 4.33 23.23
C GLY A 173 1.57 2.88 22.79
N ARG A 174 1.06 2.65 21.59
CA ARG A 174 0.83 1.31 21.02
C ARG A 174 0.88 1.29 19.50
N ALA A 175 1.07 0.13 18.93
CA ALA A 175 0.77 -0.09 17.52
C ALA A 175 -0.74 -0.01 17.25
N GLY A 176 -1.12 0.39 16.05
CA GLY A 176 -2.49 0.27 15.56
C GLY A 176 -2.77 -1.15 15.06
N GLU A 177 -4.05 -1.51 15.00
CA GLU A 177 -4.52 -2.73 14.39
C GLU A 177 -4.94 -2.49 12.92
N PRO A 178 -4.91 -3.50 12.02
CA PRO A 178 -5.34 -3.34 10.63
C PRO A 178 -6.75 -2.74 10.50
N GLU A 179 -7.67 -3.09 11.40
CA GLU A 179 -9.04 -2.60 11.44
C GLU A 179 -9.12 -1.10 11.75
N GLU A 180 -8.10 -0.52 12.38
CA GLU A 180 -8.02 0.93 12.65
C GLU A 180 -7.48 1.71 11.43
N ILE A 181 -6.83 1.02 10.50
CA ILE A 181 -6.28 1.60 9.27
C ILE A 181 -7.25 1.47 8.09
N ALA A 182 -7.95 0.34 8.01
CA ALA A 182 -8.88 0.02 6.93
C ALA A 182 -9.94 1.11 6.66
N PRO A 183 -10.52 1.81 7.68
CA PRO A 183 -11.46 2.89 7.44
C PRO A 183 -10.94 4.03 6.56
N CYS A 184 -9.63 4.30 6.58
CA CYS A 184 -9.02 5.29 5.68
C CYS A 184 -9.15 4.87 4.19
N TYR A 185 -8.98 3.59 3.90
CA TYR A 185 -9.14 3.06 2.54
C TYR A 185 -10.61 3.09 2.11
N VAL A 186 -11.53 2.72 3.00
CA VAL A 186 -12.98 2.78 2.72
C VAL A 186 -13.40 4.22 2.43
N PHE A 187 -12.97 5.18 3.25
CA PHE A 187 -13.23 6.61 3.03
C PHE A 187 -12.67 7.08 1.68
N LEU A 188 -11.42 6.76 1.34
CA LEU A 188 -10.81 7.15 0.07
C LEU A 188 -11.44 6.44 -1.14
N ALA A 189 -12.01 5.25 -0.95
CA ALA A 189 -12.72 4.51 -1.99
C ALA A 189 -14.15 5.06 -2.23
N SER A 190 -14.74 5.71 -1.24
CA SER A 190 -16.12 6.18 -1.26
C SER A 190 -16.26 7.60 -1.86
N ASN A 191 -17.50 8.04 -2.05
CA ASN A 191 -17.83 9.39 -2.47
C ASN A 191 -17.62 10.44 -1.35
N ASP A 192 -17.44 10.03 -0.09
CA ASP A 192 -17.15 10.94 1.02
C ASP A 192 -15.82 11.69 0.80
N SER A 193 -14.91 11.11 0.02
CA SER A 193 -13.65 11.73 -0.39
C SER A 193 -13.68 12.32 -1.82
N SER A 194 -14.86 12.63 -2.37
CA SER A 194 -15.03 13.07 -3.77
C SER A 194 -14.24 14.34 -4.13
N TYR A 195 -13.92 15.19 -3.15
CA TYR A 195 -13.10 16.39 -3.34
C TYR A 195 -11.63 16.21 -2.94
N MET A 196 -11.16 14.97 -2.82
CA MET A 196 -9.80 14.64 -2.42
C MET A 196 -9.07 13.89 -3.55
N THR A 197 -7.96 14.48 -4.03
CA THR A 197 -6.99 13.82 -4.91
C THR A 197 -5.59 14.36 -4.62
N GLY A 198 -4.56 13.55 -4.75
CA GLY A 198 -3.17 13.89 -4.42
C GLY A 198 -2.87 13.99 -2.92
N GLN A 199 -3.80 13.57 -2.05
CA GLN A 199 -3.69 13.71 -0.59
C GLN A 199 -3.22 12.42 0.07
N VAL A 200 -2.71 12.56 1.31
CA VAL A 200 -2.23 11.43 2.13
C VAL A 200 -2.91 11.50 3.50
N LEU A 201 -3.55 10.41 3.92
CA LEU A 201 -4.08 10.25 5.28
C LEU A 201 -3.03 9.59 6.17
N HIS A 202 -2.92 10.04 7.41
CA HIS A 202 -1.89 9.61 8.38
C HIS A 202 -2.50 8.96 9.63
N PRO A 203 -3.03 7.72 9.58
CA PRO A 203 -3.42 6.96 10.77
C PRO A 203 -2.16 6.41 11.45
N ASN A 204 -1.53 7.19 12.38
CA ASN A 204 -0.16 6.95 12.82
C ASN A 204 0.04 6.97 14.34
N GLY A 205 -1.04 6.95 15.13
CA GLY A 205 -0.93 6.96 16.59
C GLY A 205 -0.57 8.31 17.18
N GLY A 206 -0.71 9.42 16.43
CA GLY A 206 -0.56 10.79 16.90
C GLY A 206 0.78 11.45 16.55
N GLU A 207 1.63 10.83 15.74
CA GLU A 207 2.85 11.49 15.24
C GLU A 207 2.49 12.70 14.38
N ILE A 208 3.13 13.85 14.66
CA ILE A 208 2.99 15.05 13.84
C ILE A 208 3.78 14.86 12.54
N VAL A 209 3.11 14.95 11.41
CA VAL A 209 3.71 14.81 10.08
C VAL A 209 3.51 16.11 9.32
N ASN A 210 4.61 16.78 9.00
CA ASN A 210 4.60 17.93 8.11
C ASN A 210 4.75 17.44 6.68
N ALA A 211 3.84 17.84 5.81
CA ALA A 211 3.84 17.49 4.40
C ALA A 211 4.81 18.36 3.60
#